data_db28df23eaea04ea3b4e3ecf9a853329
#
_entry.id   db28df23eaea04ea3b4e3ecf9a853329
#
_cell.length_a   1.000
_cell.length_b   1.000
_cell.length_c   1.000
_cell.angle_alpha   90.00
_cell.angle_beta   90.00
_cell.angle_gamma   90.00
#
_symmetry.space_group_name_H-M   'P 1'
#
loop_
_entity.id
_entity.type
_entity.pdbx_description
1 polymer ?
#
loop_
_entity_poly.entity_id
_entity_poly.type
_entity_poly.pdbx_seq_one_letter_code
_entity_poly.pdbx_strand_id
1 'polypeptide(L)'
;GPLLRMIHRAFASHLDNGLRFTCSFYTIDDLKHKILSGYCFMALSEDNTILGISSFSCVSSRGRSYENITCVSPEVRGSGIASSLYALGIEQLKQKGAKYVIADTAITAFDSITWHLQRCHCHKIGLQSFPSTNYYSYVFRRDIVSRSLFVTKLLYPISFYCSYCFTRLFKRRVRTDRTVVSKVNDMFRTFIITMLYNVQKRIITFSKSFFAIVGLING
;
A
#
# COMPACT_ATOMS: atom_id res chain seq x y z
N GLY A 1 4.57 -10.95 -24.59
CA GLY A 1 3.74 -9.97 -25.31
C GLY A 1 4.15 -8.52 -25.04
N PRO A 2 3.55 -7.54 -25.73
CA PRO A 2 3.96 -6.11 -25.62
C PRO A 2 3.89 -5.56 -24.20
N LEU A 3 2.84 -5.85 -23.45
CA LEU A 3 2.66 -5.40 -22.06
C LEU A 3 3.79 -5.88 -21.14
N LEU A 4 4.18 -7.15 -21.25
CA LEU A 4 5.26 -7.72 -20.44
C LEU A 4 6.60 -7.03 -20.76
N ARG A 5 6.89 -6.76 -22.05
CA ARG A 5 8.08 -6.02 -22.45
C ARG A 5 8.10 -4.58 -21.88
N MET A 6 6.96 -3.90 -21.91
CA MET A 6 6.83 -2.56 -21.32
C MET A 6 7.10 -2.58 -19.81
N ILE A 7 6.53 -3.56 -19.09
CA ILE A 7 6.76 -3.72 -17.64
C ILE A 7 8.26 -3.96 -17.37
N HIS A 8 8.90 -4.91 -18.06
CA HIS A 8 10.32 -5.19 -17.85
C HIS A 8 11.20 -3.96 -18.12
N ARG A 9 10.91 -3.19 -19.19
CA ARG A 9 11.62 -1.93 -19.48
C ARG A 9 11.40 -0.88 -18.38
N ALA A 10 10.18 -0.78 -17.83
CA ALA A 10 9.87 0.17 -16.76
C ALA A 10 10.68 -0.11 -15.48
N PHE A 11 11.05 -1.36 -15.23
CA PHE A 11 11.82 -1.76 -14.04
C PHE A 11 13.29 -2.04 -14.31
N ALA A 12 13.77 -1.94 -15.55
CA ALA A 12 15.16 -2.25 -15.92
C ALA A 12 16.18 -1.44 -15.09
N SER A 13 15.99 -0.14 -14.95
CA SER A 13 16.88 0.73 -14.19
C SER A 13 16.99 0.35 -12.69
N HIS A 14 15.95 -0.23 -12.12
CA HIS A 14 16.01 -0.74 -10.75
C HIS A 14 16.85 -2.02 -10.67
N LEU A 15 16.73 -2.88 -11.66
CA LEU A 15 17.52 -4.11 -11.76
C LEU A 15 19.01 -3.79 -11.97
N ASP A 16 19.34 -2.80 -12.82
CA ASP A 16 20.69 -2.32 -13.03
C ASP A 16 21.32 -1.78 -11.73
N ASN A 17 20.50 -1.19 -10.85
CA ASN A 17 20.88 -0.76 -9.51
C ASN A 17 20.84 -1.89 -8.46
N GLY A 18 20.74 -3.13 -8.88
CA GLY A 18 20.77 -4.32 -8.02
C GLY A 18 19.47 -4.58 -7.24
N LEU A 19 18.37 -3.88 -7.54
CA LEU A 19 17.08 -4.06 -6.89
C LEU A 19 16.22 -5.08 -7.66
N ARG A 20 15.89 -6.18 -7.01
CA ARG A 20 15.09 -7.26 -7.61
C ARG A 20 13.60 -7.07 -7.33
N PHE A 21 12.95 -6.21 -8.10
CA PHE A 21 11.48 -6.10 -8.06
C PHE A 21 10.84 -7.37 -8.64
N THR A 22 9.79 -7.88 -7.99
CA THR A 22 9.10 -9.09 -8.45
C THR A 22 8.59 -8.93 -9.89
N CYS A 23 8.10 -7.75 -10.25
CA CYS A 23 7.59 -7.45 -11.59
C CYS A 23 8.67 -7.42 -12.69
N SER A 24 9.95 -7.27 -12.34
CA SER A 24 11.07 -7.41 -13.30
C SER A 24 11.21 -8.85 -13.82
N PHE A 25 10.62 -9.83 -13.14
CA PHE A 25 10.73 -11.25 -13.44
C PHE A 25 9.37 -11.89 -13.77
N TYR A 26 8.31 -11.09 -13.96
CA TYR A 26 7.01 -11.64 -14.35
C TYR A 26 7.12 -12.42 -15.63
N THR A 27 6.47 -13.57 -15.64
CA THR A 27 6.15 -14.37 -16.83
C THR A 27 4.81 -13.90 -17.42
N ILE A 28 4.46 -14.44 -18.58
CA ILE A 28 3.14 -14.19 -19.17
C ILE A 28 2.03 -14.72 -18.26
N ASP A 29 2.25 -15.85 -17.61
CA ASP A 29 1.25 -16.49 -16.75
C ASP A 29 1.07 -15.72 -15.42
N ASP A 30 2.16 -15.21 -14.83
CA ASP A 30 2.08 -14.30 -13.68
C ASP A 30 1.22 -13.06 -14.01
N LEU A 31 1.46 -12.48 -15.18
CA LEU A 31 0.73 -11.29 -15.63
C LEU A 31 -0.75 -11.60 -15.89
N LYS A 32 -1.05 -12.71 -16.59
CA LYS A 32 -2.42 -13.17 -16.81
C LYS A 32 -3.16 -13.39 -15.50
N HIS A 33 -2.54 -14.09 -14.54
CA HIS A 33 -3.12 -14.33 -13.23
C HIS A 33 -3.46 -13.01 -12.51
N LYS A 34 -2.56 -12.03 -12.50
CA LYS A 34 -2.79 -10.74 -11.84
C LYS A 34 -3.88 -9.90 -12.52
N ILE A 35 -3.97 -9.95 -13.86
CA ILE A 35 -5.02 -9.25 -14.62
C ILE A 35 -6.39 -9.89 -14.39
N LEU A 36 -6.47 -11.21 -14.46
CA LEU A 36 -7.73 -11.95 -14.34
C LEU A 36 -8.25 -12.01 -12.89
N SER A 37 -7.36 -11.89 -11.89
CA SER A 37 -7.73 -11.95 -10.47
C SER A 37 -8.06 -10.57 -9.86
N GLY A 38 -8.22 -9.53 -10.69
CA GLY A 38 -8.46 -8.19 -10.17
C GLY A 38 -8.96 -7.19 -11.20
N TYR A 39 -8.56 -5.94 -11.01
CA TYR A 39 -8.88 -4.82 -11.90
C TYR A 39 -7.60 -4.33 -12.55
N CYS A 40 -7.63 -4.14 -13.86
CA CYS A 40 -6.47 -3.70 -14.63
C CYS A 40 -6.86 -2.55 -15.57
N PHE A 41 -6.07 -1.48 -15.55
CA PHE A 41 -6.23 -0.29 -16.37
C PHE A 41 -4.96 -0.08 -17.17
N MET A 42 -5.10 0.16 -18.47
CA MET A 42 -3.98 0.42 -19.38
C MET A 42 -4.17 1.76 -20.07
N ALA A 43 -3.09 2.49 -20.23
CA ALA A 43 -3.01 3.65 -21.11
C ALA A 43 -2.43 3.22 -22.44
N LEU A 44 -3.09 3.60 -23.52
CA LEU A 44 -2.65 3.39 -24.90
C LEU A 44 -2.46 4.73 -25.56
N SER A 45 -1.50 4.81 -26.48
CA SER A 45 -1.39 5.91 -27.44
C SER A 45 -2.37 5.72 -28.60
N GLU A 46 -2.45 6.69 -29.49
CA GLU A 46 -3.32 6.65 -30.67
C GLU A 46 -3.00 5.48 -31.61
N ASP A 47 -1.76 5.06 -31.68
CA ASP A 47 -1.27 3.90 -32.43
C ASP A 47 -1.37 2.56 -31.64
N ASN A 48 -2.13 2.54 -30.54
CA ASN A 48 -2.31 1.38 -29.65
C ASN A 48 -1.02 0.90 -28.95
N THR A 49 0.02 1.72 -28.87
CA THR A 49 1.21 1.40 -28.07
C THR A 49 0.87 1.51 -26.58
N ILE A 50 1.28 0.53 -25.78
CA ILE A 50 1.02 0.51 -24.32
C ILE A 50 1.97 1.50 -23.63
N LEU A 51 1.40 2.54 -23.04
CA LEU A 51 2.11 3.60 -22.31
C LEU A 51 2.23 3.33 -20.81
N GLY A 52 1.28 2.59 -20.24
CA GLY A 52 1.31 2.30 -18.82
C GLY A 52 0.22 1.33 -18.37
N ILE A 53 0.36 0.85 -17.15
CA ILE A 53 -0.58 -0.07 -16.50
C ILE A 53 -0.71 0.30 -15.02
N SER A 54 -1.92 0.14 -14.48
CA SER A 54 -2.20 0.06 -13.05
C SER A 54 -3.13 -1.11 -12.78
N SER A 55 -2.78 -1.97 -11.82
CA SER A 55 -3.54 -3.18 -11.52
C SER A 55 -3.71 -3.35 -10.02
N PHE A 56 -4.92 -3.79 -9.65
CA PHE A 56 -5.35 -3.98 -8.26
C PHE A 56 -5.98 -5.36 -8.08
N SER A 57 -5.83 -5.94 -6.90
CA SER A 57 -6.54 -7.17 -6.55
C SER A 57 -8.04 -6.92 -6.39
N CYS A 58 -8.85 -7.97 -6.48
CA CYS A 58 -10.24 -7.92 -6.04
C CYS A 58 -10.37 -7.45 -4.60
N VAL A 59 -11.51 -6.83 -4.28
CA VAL A 59 -11.82 -6.36 -2.93
C VAL A 59 -12.14 -7.55 -2.04
N SER A 60 -11.40 -7.68 -0.94
CA SER A 60 -11.64 -8.73 0.07
C SER A 60 -12.92 -8.45 0.86
N SER A 61 -13.44 -9.47 1.57
CA SER A 61 -14.59 -9.34 2.49
C SER A 61 -14.41 -8.26 3.56
N ARG A 62 -13.15 -7.91 3.90
CA ARG A 62 -12.83 -6.83 4.85
C ARG A 62 -12.72 -5.45 4.20
N GLY A 63 -12.97 -5.34 2.90
CA GLY A 63 -12.88 -4.09 2.13
C GLY A 63 -11.45 -3.69 1.77
N ARG A 64 -10.50 -4.64 1.72
CA ARG A 64 -9.11 -4.41 1.35
C ARG A 64 -8.87 -4.80 -0.10
N SER A 65 -8.12 -3.98 -0.82
CA SER A 65 -7.49 -4.32 -2.08
C SER A 65 -5.98 -4.08 -2.01
N TYR A 66 -5.23 -4.71 -2.88
CA TYR A 66 -3.79 -4.49 -3.05
C TYR A 66 -3.53 -3.87 -4.42
N GLU A 67 -2.63 -2.90 -4.47
CA GLU A 67 -2.01 -2.48 -5.71
C GLU A 67 -0.97 -3.53 -6.10
N ASN A 68 -1.21 -4.21 -7.23
CA ASN A 68 -0.31 -5.26 -7.70
C ASN A 68 0.88 -4.69 -8.48
N ILE A 69 0.62 -3.67 -9.30
CA ILE A 69 1.61 -2.97 -10.09
C ILE A 69 1.02 -1.65 -10.60
N THR A 70 1.81 -0.59 -10.56
CA THR A 70 1.61 0.63 -11.35
C THR A 70 2.94 1.01 -11.97
N CYS A 71 3.00 1.04 -13.29
CA CYS A 71 4.18 1.51 -14.00
C CYS A 71 3.80 2.13 -15.34
N VAL A 72 4.71 2.95 -15.86
CA VAL A 72 4.60 3.58 -17.17
C VAL A 72 5.88 3.34 -17.97
N SER A 73 5.77 3.37 -19.28
CA SER A 73 6.90 3.32 -20.18
C SER A 73 7.90 4.43 -19.83
N PRO A 74 9.21 4.17 -19.83
CA PRO A 74 10.22 5.17 -19.46
C PRO A 74 10.08 6.49 -20.20
N GLU A 75 9.68 6.45 -21.47
CA GLU A 75 9.58 7.60 -22.38
C GLU A 75 8.47 8.59 -21.98
N VAL A 76 7.46 8.11 -21.22
CA VAL A 76 6.32 8.94 -20.81
C VAL A 76 6.27 9.17 -19.29
N ARG A 77 7.38 8.95 -18.58
CA ARG A 77 7.47 9.28 -17.16
C ARG A 77 7.28 10.78 -16.95
N GLY A 78 6.62 11.13 -15.85
CA GLY A 78 6.31 12.53 -15.53
C GLY A 78 5.08 13.11 -16.24
N SER A 79 4.49 12.41 -17.24
CA SER A 79 3.31 12.87 -17.98
C SER A 79 1.98 12.81 -17.23
N GLY A 80 1.97 12.25 -16.01
CA GLY A 80 0.74 12.09 -15.21
C GLY A 80 -0.04 10.79 -15.47
N ILE A 81 0.34 9.99 -16.47
CA ILE A 81 -0.36 8.73 -16.84
C ILE A 81 -0.52 7.78 -15.63
N ALA A 82 0.54 7.56 -14.84
CA ALA A 82 0.46 6.70 -13.66
C ALA A 82 -0.60 7.19 -12.68
N SER A 83 -0.65 8.49 -12.42
CA SER A 83 -1.63 9.10 -11.50
C SER A 83 -3.06 8.97 -12.02
N SER A 84 -3.27 9.15 -13.32
CA SER A 84 -4.58 8.98 -13.97
C SER A 84 -5.06 7.54 -13.89
N LEU A 85 -4.21 6.56 -14.22
CA LEU A 85 -4.51 5.14 -14.12
C LEU A 85 -4.83 4.72 -12.69
N TYR A 86 -4.04 5.21 -11.73
CA TYR A 86 -4.28 4.95 -10.31
C TYR A 86 -5.61 5.53 -9.84
N ALA A 87 -5.94 6.76 -10.25
CA ALA A 87 -7.22 7.40 -9.91
C ALA A 87 -8.42 6.61 -10.44
N LEU A 88 -8.37 6.13 -11.69
CA LEU A 88 -9.38 5.24 -12.27
C LEU A 88 -9.53 3.95 -11.45
N GLY A 89 -8.41 3.35 -11.05
CA GLY A 89 -8.40 2.16 -10.20
C GLY A 89 -9.06 2.42 -8.84
N ILE A 90 -8.76 3.53 -8.19
CA ILE A 90 -9.37 3.90 -6.91
C ILE A 90 -10.88 4.11 -7.05
N GLU A 91 -11.33 4.76 -8.10
CA GLU A 91 -12.77 4.96 -8.34
C GLU A 91 -13.49 3.63 -8.56
N GLN A 92 -12.92 2.73 -9.37
CA GLN A 92 -13.45 1.38 -9.54
C GLN A 92 -13.51 0.61 -8.22
N LEU A 93 -12.46 0.66 -7.42
CA LEU A 93 -12.40 -0.02 -6.13
C LEU A 93 -13.43 0.54 -5.15
N LYS A 94 -13.68 1.85 -5.17
CA LYS A 94 -14.71 2.51 -4.38
C LYS A 94 -16.10 1.99 -4.74
N GLN A 95 -16.42 1.87 -6.04
CA GLN A 95 -17.68 1.30 -6.54
C GLN A 95 -17.84 -0.17 -6.12
N LYS A 96 -16.74 -0.91 -5.96
CA LYS A 96 -16.73 -2.30 -5.48
C LYS A 96 -16.69 -2.42 -3.95
N GLY A 97 -16.88 -1.33 -3.21
CA GLY A 97 -16.97 -1.33 -1.75
C GLY A 97 -15.61 -1.42 -1.04
N ALA A 98 -14.50 -1.09 -1.71
CA ALA A 98 -13.21 -1.04 -1.04
C ALA A 98 -13.18 0.08 0.01
N LYS A 99 -12.63 -0.24 1.17
CA LYS A 99 -12.41 0.71 2.26
C LYS A 99 -11.01 1.31 2.21
N TYR A 100 -10.04 0.53 1.71
CA TYR A 100 -8.65 0.97 1.59
C TYR A 100 -7.85 0.10 0.61
N VAL A 101 -6.77 0.67 0.10
CA VAL A 101 -5.76 0.01 -0.73
C VAL A 101 -4.44 -0.10 0.03
N ILE A 102 -3.75 -1.21 -0.13
CA ILE A 102 -2.39 -1.43 0.33
C ILE A 102 -1.47 -1.45 -0.89
N ALA A 103 -0.36 -0.75 -0.79
CA ALA A 103 0.72 -0.76 -1.77
C ALA A 103 2.05 -0.97 -1.06
N ASP A 104 3.08 -1.34 -1.80
CA ASP A 104 4.44 -1.35 -1.30
C ASP A 104 5.46 -0.94 -2.37
N THR A 105 6.60 -0.43 -1.92
CA THR A 105 7.74 -0.15 -2.80
C THR A 105 9.05 -0.22 -2.02
N ALA A 106 10.15 -0.46 -2.72
CA ALA A 106 11.49 -0.50 -2.12
C ALA A 106 11.81 0.80 -1.37
N ILE A 107 12.45 0.69 -0.22
CA ILE A 107 12.84 1.86 0.61
C ILE A 107 13.80 2.81 -0.09
N THR A 108 14.44 2.38 -1.16
CA THR A 108 15.37 3.15 -2.00
C THR A 108 14.74 3.68 -3.29
N ALA A 109 13.47 3.33 -3.59
CA ALA A 109 12.76 3.82 -4.77
C ALA A 109 12.10 5.18 -4.47
N PHE A 110 12.91 6.24 -4.35
CA PHE A 110 12.48 7.56 -3.87
C PHE A 110 11.36 8.16 -4.70
N ASP A 111 11.39 8.04 -6.02
CA ASP A 111 10.34 8.55 -6.91
C ASP A 111 9.00 7.86 -6.65
N SER A 112 9.01 6.54 -6.51
CA SER A 112 7.82 5.76 -6.17
C SER A 112 7.29 6.10 -4.78
N ILE A 113 8.17 6.28 -3.78
CA ILE A 113 7.81 6.70 -2.43
C ILE A 113 7.13 8.07 -2.47
N THR A 114 7.74 9.03 -3.16
CA THR A 114 7.22 10.40 -3.30
C THR A 114 5.86 10.39 -4.00
N TRP A 115 5.72 9.60 -5.06
CA TRP A 115 4.47 9.46 -5.79
C TRP A 115 3.35 8.89 -4.91
N HIS A 116 3.61 7.81 -4.13
CA HIS A 116 2.62 7.25 -3.22
C HIS A 116 2.18 8.25 -2.15
N LEU A 117 3.12 9.02 -1.59
CA LEU A 117 2.81 9.99 -0.54
C LEU A 117 2.06 11.21 -1.07
N GLN A 118 2.55 11.80 -2.17
CA GLN A 118 2.08 13.10 -2.63
C GLN A 118 0.93 13.00 -3.64
N ARG A 119 0.97 12.02 -4.56
CA ARG A 119 -0.03 11.88 -5.63
C ARG A 119 -1.11 10.88 -5.29
N CYS A 120 -0.74 9.76 -4.65
CA CYS A 120 -1.72 8.75 -4.24
C CYS A 120 -2.32 9.01 -2.86
N HIS A 121 -1.86 10.03 -2.12
CA HIS A 121 -2.33 10.36 -0.77
C HIS A 121 -2.28 9.16 0.19
N CYS A 122 -1.23 8.35 0.07
CA CYS A 122 -1.00 7.20 0.92
C CYS A 122 -0.29 7.59 2.22
N HIS A 123 -0.46 6.77 3.24
CA HIS A 123 0.29 6.86 4.50
C HIS A 123 1.21 5.67 4.64
N LYS A 124 2.45 5.88 5.12
CA LYS A 124 3.34 4.78 5.50
C LYS A 124 2.78 4.10 6.74
N ILE A 125 2.59 2.78 6.68
CA ILE A 125 2.02 2.00 7.79
C ILE A 125 2.95 0.89 8.28
N GLY A 126 4.04 0.61 7.60
CA GLY A 126 4.99 -0.41 8.02
C GLY A 126 6.16 -0.59 7.08
N LEU A 127 7.04 -1.51 7.49
CA LEU A 127 8.14 -2.07 6.72
C LEU A 127 7.95 -3.56 6.57
N GLN A 128 8.24 -4.10 5.39
CA GLN A 128 8.13 -5.52 5.10
C GLN A 128 9.26 -5.97 4.17
N SER A 129 9.68 -7.22 4.28
CA SER A 129 10.52 -7.89 3.29
C SER A 129 9.75 -9.03 2.66
N PHE A 130 9.91 -9.20 1.35
CA PHE A 130 9.28 -10.30 0.62
C PHE A 130 10.33 -11.34 0.23
N PRO A 131 9.99 -12.65 0.20
CA PRO A 131 10.93 -13.70 -0.19
C PRO A 131 11.52 -13.53 -1.59
N SER A 132 10.74 -12.92 -2.50
CA SER A 132 11.10 -12.71 -3.90
C SER A 132 11.96 -11.45 -4.13
N THR A 133 12.20 -10.63 -3.09
CA THR A 133 12.94 -9.38 -3.21
C THR A 133 14.20 -9.40 -2.34
N ASN A 134 15.19 -8.58 -2.70
CA ASN A 134 16.44 -8.43 -1.94
C ASN A 134 16.50 -7.12 -1.15
N TYR A 135 15.35 -6.47 -0.94
CA TYR A 135 15.23 -5.20 -0.23
C TYR A 135 14.07 -5.20 0.76
N TYR A 136 14.02 -4.18 1.61
CA TYR A 136 12.83 -3.85 2.40
C TYR A 136 11.90 -2.94 1.62
N SER A 137 10.59 -3.17 1.74
CA SER A 137 9.56 -2.27 1.22
C SER A 137 8.95 -1.42 2.33
N TYR A 138 8.70 -0.15 2.05
CA TYR A 138 7.68 0.59 2.77
C TYR A 138 6.31 0.07 2.35
N VAL A 139 5.47 -0.22 3.34
CA VAL A 139 4.06 -0.54 3.12
C VAL A 139 3.25 0.73 3.28
N PHE A 140 2.43 1.00 2.29
CA PHE A 140 1.56 2.17 2.22
C PHE A 140 0.10 1.75 2.36
N ARG A 141 -0.71 2.68 2.85
CA ARG A 141 -2.16 2.57 2.88
C ARG A 141 -2.79 3.85 2.36
N ARG A 142 -3.73 3.71 1.43
CA ARG A 142 -4.69 4.74 1.05
C ARG A 142 -6.06 4.37 1.56
N ASP A 143 -6.66 5.21 2.38
CA ASP A 143 -8.06 5.06 2.77
C ASP A 143 -8.95 5.63 1.66
N ILE A 144 -9.93 4.84 1.21
CA ILE A 144 -10.96 5.24 0.25
C ILE A 144 -12.16 5.84 0.99
N VAL A 145 -12.49 5.24 2.14
CA VAL A 145 -13.48 5.79 3.07
C VAL A 145 -12.77 6.69 4.05
N SER A 146 -13.29 7.92 4.24
CA SER A 146 -12.71 8.90 5.16
C SER A 146 -12.56 8.31 6.57
N ARG A 147 -11.38 8.47 7.16
CA ARG A 147 -11.08 8.10 8.53
C ARG A 147 -10.85 9.33 9.38
N SER A 148 -11.03 9.17 10.69
CA SER A 148 -10.77 10.27 11.62
C SER A 148 -9.30 10.72 11.54
N LEU A 149 -9.09 12.01 11.77
CA LEU A 149 -7.76 12.63 11.82
C LEU A 149 -6.84 11.94 12.85
N PHE A 150 -7.41 11.41 13.93
CA PHE A 150 -6.71 10.65 14.95
C PHE A 150 -6.05 9.39 14.38
N VAL A 151 -6.76 8.63 13.53
CA VAL A 151 -6.23 7.42 12.90
C VAL A 151 -5.08 7.77 11.97
N THR A 152 -5.27 8.76 11.11
CA THR A 152 -4.28 9.08 10.06
C THR A 152 -3.03 9.77 10.62
N LYS A 153 -3.18 10.70 11.57
CA LYS A 153 -2.05 11.48 12.12
C LYS A 153 -1.34 10.82 13.29
N LEU A 154 -2.02 9.95 14.04
CA LEU A 154 -1.45 9.35 15.25
C LEU A 154 -1.19 7.84 15.06
N LEU A 155 -2.19 7.07 14.66
CA LEU A 155 -2.06 5.61 14.65
C LEU A 155 -1.14 5.10 13.54
N TYR A 156 -1.15 5.69 12.35
CA TYR A 156 -0.29 5.23 11.26
C TYR A 156 1.20 5.46 11.54
N PRO A 157 1.64 6.64 12.01
CA PRO A 157 3.02 6.82 12.43
C PRO A 157 3.45 5.85 13.53
N ILE A 158 2.62 5.63 14.56
CA ILE A 158 2.92 4.68 15.64
C ILE A 158 3.06 3.27 15.09
N SER A 159 2.13 2.81 14.25
CA SER A 159 2.19 1.50 13.60
C SER A 159 3.46 1.34 12.76
N PHE A 160 3.86 2.39 12.04
CA PHE A 160 5.09 2.41 11.27
C PHE A 160 6.33 2.28 12.17
N TYR A 161 6.44 3.08 13.24
CA TYR A 161 7.57 3.02 14.18
C TYR A 161 7.67 1.67 14.87
N CYS A 162 6.57 1.10 15.32
CA CYS A 162 6.55 -0.23 15.93
C CYS A 162 7.03 -1.31 14.94
N SER A 163 6.56 -1.26 13.70
CA SER A 163 7.00 -2.17 12.63
C SER A 163 8.50 -2.02 12.33
N TYR A 164 8.99 -0.79 12.27
CA TYR A 164 10.41 -0.48 12.05
C TYR A 164 11.30 -1.00 13.17
N CYS A 165 10.96 -0.71 14.43
CA CYS A 165 11.71 -1.18 15.60
C CYS A 165 11.73 -2.71 15.67
N PHE A 166 10.58 -3.35 15.46
CA PHE A 166 10.47 -4.80 15.44
C PHE A 166 11.36 -5.42 14.36
N THR A 167 11.27 -4.92 13.13
CA THR A 167 12.09 -5.40 12.01
C THR A 167 13.59 -5.27 12.29
N ARG A 168 14.01 -4.15 12.92
CA ARG A 168 15.42 -3.88 13.25
C ARG A 168 15.95 -4.76 14.38
N LEU A 169 15.15 -5.00 15.42
CA LEU A 169 15.55 -5.82 16.59
C LEU A 169 15.63 -7.31 16.24
N PHE A 170 14.66 -7.82 15.48
CA PHE A 170 14.62 -9.24 15.15
C PHE A 170 15.60 -9.64 14.05
N LYS A 171 15.98 -8.73 13.13
CA LYS A 171 17.00 -9.03 12.12
C LYS A 171 18.35 -9.42 12.72
N ARG A 172 18.69 -8.94 13.90
CA ARG A 172 19.96 -9.29 14.59
C ARG A 172 19.95 -10.70 15.21
N ARG A 173 18.79 -11.31 15.46
CA ARG A 173 18.68 -12.58 16.20
C ARG A 173 18.21 -13.78 15.38
N VAL A 174 17.54 -13.59 14.25
CA VAL A 174 16.89 -14.70 13.56
C VAL A 174 17.33 -14.75 12.09
N ARG A 175 18.24 -15.65 11.81
CA ARG A 175 18.59 -16.13 10.46
C ARG A 175 17.51 -17.10 9.92
N THR A 176 16.31 -17.11 10.50
CA THR A 176 15.28 -18.13 10.34
C THR A 176 13.96 -17.54 9.86
N ASP A 177 13.37 -18.27 8.97
CA ASP A 177 11.98 -18.27 8.48
C ASP A 177 11.24 -16.90 8.44
N ARG A 178 11.32 -16.28 7.27
CA ARG A 178 10.69 -14.99 6.95
C ARG A 178 9.18 -14.99 7.13
N THR A 179 8.53 -16.14 7.08
CA THR A 179 7.10 -16.34 7.27
C THR A 179 6.68 -16.08 8.72
N VAL A 180 7.51 -16.47 9.69
CA VAL A 180 7.27 -16.25 11.12
C VAL A 180 7.39 -14.76 11.44
N VAL A 181 8.40 -14.07 10.91
CA VAL A 181 8.59 -12.62 11.11
C VAL A 181 7.41 -11.83 10.56
N SER A 182 6.89 -12.19 9.38
CA SER A 182 5.70 -11.55 8.79
C SER A 182 4.46 -11.76 9.65
N LYS A 183 4.19 -12.99 10.10
CA LYS A 183 3.03 -13.31 10.95
C LYS A 183 3.08 -12.60 12.30
N VAL A 184 4.24 -12.57 12.95
CA VAL A 184 4.42 -11.87 14.24
C VAL A 184 4.26 -10.36 14.07
N ASN A 185 4.77 -9.79 12.97
CA ASN A 185 4.61 -8.38 12.65
C ASN A 185 3.13 -8.00 12.42
N ASP A 186 2.39 -8.83 11.68
CA ASP A 186 0.94 -8.63 11.46
C ASP A 186 0.13 -8.79 12.76
N MET A 187 0.50 -9.75 13.59
CA MET A 187 -0.12 -9.95 14.91
C MET A 187 0.13 -8.75 15.83
N PHE A 188 1.36 -8.25 15.90
CA PHE A 188 1.73 -7.10 16.72
C PHE A 188 1.05 -5.81 16.22
N ARG A 189 0.99 -5.61 14.90
CA ARG A 189 0.23 -4.50 14.29
C ARG A 189 -1.25 -4.56 14.64
N THR A 190 -1.86 -5.76 14.54
CA THR A 190 -3.26 -5.97 14.89
C THR A 190 -3.49 -5.68 16.37
N PHE A 191 -2.60 -6.14 17.25
CA PHE A 191 -2.66 -5.87 18.69
C PHE A 191 -2.59 -4.36 18.99
N ILE A 192 -1.60 -3.64 18.45
CA ILE A 192 -1.46 -2.20 18.66
C ILE A 192 -2.67 -1.44 18.14
N ILE A 193 -3.14 -1.75 16.92
CA ILE A 193 -4.34 -1.10 16.35
C ILE A 193 -5.57 -1.36 17.21
N THR A 194 -5.74 -2.59 17.69
CA THR A 194 -6.87 -2.97 18.55
C THR A 194 -6.79 -2.26 19.91
N MET A 195 -5.61 -2.23 20.52
CA MET A 195 -5.37 -1.52 21.77
C MET A 195 -5.70 -0.03 21.65
N LEU A 196 -5.20 0.62 20.60
CA LEU A 196 -5.43 2.05 20.38
C LEU A 196 -6.88 2.36 20.01
N TYR A 197 -7.55 1.46 19.28
CA TYR A 197 -9.00 1.55 19.03
C TYR A 197 -9.81 1.49 20.34
N ASN A 198 -9.45 0.60 21.25
CA ASN A 198 -10.10 0.47 22.54
C ASN A 198 -9.86 1.71 23.43
N VAL A 199 -8.65 2.30 23.38
CA VAL A 199 -8.35 3.57 24.06
C VAL A 199 -9.20 4.69 23.48
N GLN A 200 -9.27 4.82 22.15
CA GLN A 200 -10.12 5.81 21.50
C GLN A 200 -11.60 5.66 21.89
N LYS A 201 -12.12 4.42 21.90
CA LYS A 201 -13.49 4.15 22.30
C LYS A 201 -13.77 4.59 23.74
N ARG A 202 -12.83 4.36 24.65
CA ARG A 202 -12.95 4.79 26.07
C ARG A 202 -12.91 6.32 26.19
N ILE A 203 -12.03 7.01 25.45
CA ILE A 203 -11.95 8.47 25.44
C ILE A 203 -13.26 9.09 24.92
N ILE A 204 -13.82 8.56 23.84
CA ILE A 204 -15.10 9.04 23.29
C ILE A 204 -16.24 8.80 24.26
N THR A 205 -16.28 7.65 24.93
CA THR A 205 -17.28 7.33 25.95
C THR A 205 -17.16 8.26 27.15
N PHE A 206 -15.93 8.50 27.62
CA PHE A 206 -15.67 9.43 28.71
C PHE A 206 -16.08 10.87 28.34
N SER A 207 -15.73 11.34 27.15
CA SER A 207 -16.14 12.67 26.65
C SER A 207 -17.66 12.82 26.61
N LYS A 208 -18.39 11.82 26.09
CA LYS A 208 -19.86 11.84 26.06
C LYS A 208 -20.46 11.87 27.47
N SER A 209 -19.91 11.10 28.39
CA SER A 209 -20.35 11.11 29.80
C SER A 209 -20.04 12.44 30.49
N PHE A 210 -18.90 13.05 30.19
CA PHE A 210 -18.53 14.34 30.73
C PHE A 210 -19.46 15.46 30.24
N PHE A 211 -19.77 15.50 28.94
CA PHE A 211 -20.73 16.47 28.40
C PHE A 211 -22.15 16.26 28.93
N ALA A 212 -22.57 15.03 29.18
CA ALA A 212 -23.85 14.74 29.80
C ALA A 212 -23.92 15.26 31.25
N ILE A 213 -22.84 15.11 32.01
CA ILE A 213 -22.75 15.64 33.40
C ILE A 213 -22.73 17.15 33.39
N VAL A 214 -21.95 17.81 32.51
CA VAL A 214 -21.90 19.28 32.41
C VAL A 214 -23.24 19.85 31.96
N GLY A 215 -23.98 19.17 31.07
CA GLY A 215 -25.34 19.55 30.68
C GLY A 215 -26.38 19.47 31.81
N LEU A 216 -26.19 18.57 32.78
CA LEU A 216 -27.05 18.43 33.97
C LEU A 216 -26.75 19.47 35.06
N ILE A 217 -25.56 20.07 35.06
CA ILE A 217 -25.17 21.11 36.05
C ILE A 217 -25.61 22.52 35.60
N ASN A 218 -25.80 22.72 34.29
CA ASN A 218 -26.19 24.01 33.70
C ASN A 218 -27.67 24.09 33.28
N GLY A 219 -28.47 23.11 33.58
CA GLY A 219 -29.94 23.09 33.47
C GLY A 219 -30.59 23.10 34.84
#